data_ea134671f9c2f4b3237950cea1d93f2d
#
_entry.id   ea134671f9c2f4b3237950cea1d93f2d
#
_cell.length_a   1.000
_cell.length_b   1.000
_cell.length_c   1.000
_cell.angle_alpha   90.00
_cell.angle_beta   90.00
_cell.angle_gamma   90.00
#
_symmetry.space_group_name_H-M   'P 1'
#
loop_
_entity.id
_entity.type
_entity.pdbx_description
1 polymer ?
#
loop_
_entity_poly.entity_id
_entity_poly.type
_entity_poly.pdbx_seq_one_letter_code
_entity_poly.pdbx_strand_id
1 'polypeptide(L)'
;MKKFIIRNDDVNFDTTLSEIKQFCEICDKYGYQIIQAITLMGECKKIDVKMSNEEIRRLSSEVFNDNKEVLKYLQSRNDLIAVHGYWHTHEPSENEIEIAKDILEVLGLKPTYFVPPFNEGEYSDETCGLKVCKLSLKKGERLEDFLDKGTPIADIMYLHSWRFDNNWYTFEKLDKCLDRIKNISKEIL
;
A
#
# COMPACT_ATOMS: atom_id res chain seq x y z
N MET A 1 6.48 -21.47 -8.76
CA MET A 1 5.50 -20.42 -9.15
C MET A 1 6.01 -19.09 -8.62
N LYS A 2 6.28 -18.09 -9.46
CA LYS A 2 6.52 -16.73 -8.99
C LYS A 2 5.24 -16.25 -8.30
N LYS A 3 5.32 -15.96 -7.01
CA LYS A 3 4.20 -15.37 -6.29
C LYS A 3 4.15 -13.89 -6.67
N PHE A 4 3.11 -13.48 -7.37
CA PHE A 4 2.83 -12.06 -7.56
C PHE A 4 2.42 -11.45 -6.22
N ILE A 5 2.88 -10.23 -6.00
CA ILE A 5 2.48 -9.41 -4.86
C ILE A 5 1.58 -8.31 -5.39
N ILE A 6 0.47 -8.09 -4.72
CA ILE A 6 -0.42 -6.96 -5.01
C ILE A 6 -0.21 -5.92 -3.95
N ARG A 7 0.10 -4.70 -4.35
CA ARG A 7 0.30 -3.57 -3.46
C ARG A 7 -0.92 -2.68 -3.51
N ASN A 8 -1.54 -2.44 -2.37
CA ASN A 8 -2.63 -1.50 -2.18
C ASN A 8 -2.05 -0.19 -1.67
N ASP A 9 -1.93 0.80 -2.54
CA ASP A 9 -1.34 2.09 -2.21
C ASP A 9 -2.39 3.05 -1.63
N ASP A 10 -1.92 4.06 -0.93
CA ASP A 10 -2.72 5.14 -0.34
C ASP A 10 -3.75 4.69 0.70
N VAL A 11 -3.52 3.56 1.38
CA VAL A 11 -4.33 3.21 2.54
C VAL A 11 -4.12 4.26 3.62
N ASN A 12 -5.19 4.92 4.05
CA ASN A 12 -5.14 6.03 5.00
C ASN A 12 -6.41 6.07 5.88
N PHE A 13 -6.57 7.13 6.68
CA PHE A 13 -7.71 7.29 7.57
C PHE A 13 -9.06 7.49 6.85
N ASP A 14 -9.06 7.88 5.58
CA ASP A 14 -10.29 8.01 4.76
C ASP A 14 -10.67 6.70 4.05
N THR A 15 -9.79 5.70 4.07
CA THR A 15 -10.08 4.39 3.50
C THR A 15 -11.28 3.75 4.20
N THR A 16 -12.30 3.33 3.46
CA THR A 16 -13.46 2.70 4.07
C THR A 16 -13.23 1.21 4.35
N LEU A 17 -13.86 0.69 5.40
CA LEU A 17 -13.78 -0.73 5.73
C LEU A 17 -14.34 -1.60 4.60
N SER A 18 -15.36 -1.13 3.90
CA SER A 18 -15.96 -1.84 2.76
C SER A 18 -14.97 -1.99 1.61
N GLU A 19 -14.30 -0.91 1.22
CA GLU A 19 -13.31 -0.92 0.14
C GLU A 19 -12.17 -1.88 0.42
N ILE A 20 -11.54 -1.74 1.60
CA ILE A 20 -10.36 -2.57 1.92
C ILE A 20 -10.73 -4.04 2.09
N LYS A 21 -11.89 -4.35 2.66
CA LYS A 21 -12.38 -5.74 2.78
C LYS A 21 -12.61 -6.36 1.41
N GLN A 22 -13.35 -5.70 0.55
CA GLN A 22 -13.70 -6.22 -0.77
C GLN A 22 -12.44 -6.42 -1.62
N PHE A 23 -11.49 -5.49 -1.55
CA PHE A 23 -10.19 -5.63 -2.21
C PHE A 23 -9.43 -6.86 -1.69
N CYS A 24 -9.31 -6.99 -0.36
CA CYS A 24 -8.58 -8.10 0.25
C CYS A 24 -9.25 -9.46 -0.03
N GLU A 25 -10.57 -9.55 0.07
CA GLU A 25 -11.34 -10.79 -0.20
C GLU A 25 -11.11 -11.28 -1.63
N ILE A 26 -11.07 -10.37 -2.60
CA ILE A 26 -10.77 -10.73 -3.99
C ILE A 26 -9.32 -11.23 -4.12
N CYS A 27 -8.35 -10.55 -3.52
CA CYS A 27 -6.95 -11.00 -3.56
C CYS A 27 -6.76 -12.37 -2.88
N ASP A 28 -7.38 -12.56 -1.70
CA ASP A 28 -7.33 -13.79 -0.92
C ASP A 28 -7.93 -14.99 -1.68
N LYS A 29 -9.04 -14.78 -2.41
CA LYS A 29 -9.68 -15.79 -3.27
C LYS A 29 -8.69 -16.42 -4.26
N TYR A 30 -7.73 -15.66 -4.72
CA TYR A 30 -6.71 -16.12 -5.67
C TYR A 30 -5.37 -16.47 -5.01
N GLY A 31 -5.23 -16.23 -3.70
CA GLY A 31 -4.04 -16.55 -2.92
C GLY A 31 -2.87 -15.60 -3.16
N TYR A 32 -3.15 -14.34 -3.49
CA TYR A 32 -2.13 -13.31 -3.64
C TYR A 32 -1.72 -12.75 -2.29
N GLN A 33 -0.42 -12.51 -2.13
CA GLN A 33 0.11 -11.75 -1.01
C GLN A 33 -0.15 -10.26 -1.25
N ILE A 34 -0.60 -9.57 -0.21
CA ILE A 34 -0.88 -8.12 -0.26
C ILE A 34 0.19 -7.36 0.51
N ILE A 35 0.61 -6.21 -0.02
CA ILE A 35 1.29 -5.16 0.71
C ILE A 35 0.29 -4.02 0.89
N GLN A 36 -0.02 -3.66 2.14
CA GLN A 36 -0.81 -2.47 2.46
C GLN A 36 0.17 -1.31 2.65
N ALA A 37 0.24 -0.41 1.68
CA ALA A 37 1.10 0.77 1.72
C ALA A 37 0.31 1.93 2.34
N ILE A 38 0.68 2.28 3.57
CA ILE A 38 -0.10 3.17 4.43
C ILE A 38 0.51 4.56 4.43
N THR A 39 -0.30 5.55 4.06
CA THR A 39 -0.03 6.98 4.23
C THR A 39 -0.77 7.47 5.46
N LEU A 40 -0.07 8.06 6.43
CA LEU A 40 -0.70 8.46 7.69
C LEU A 40 -1.60 9.68 7.54
N MET A 41 -1.16 10.64 6.75
CA MET A 41 -1.89 11.88 6.49
C MET A 41 -1.99 12.04 4.97
N GLY A 42 -3.14 12.46 4.46
CA GLY A 42 -3.34 12.70 3.04
C GLY A 42 -2.36 13.71 2.43
N GLU A 43 -2.52 14.06 1.17
CA GLU A 43 -1.64 15.03 0.49
C GLU A 43 -1.48 16.32 1.29
N CYS A 44 -0.26 16.62 1.70
CA CYS A 44 0.08 17.86 2.40
C CYS A 44 1.41 18.44 1.95
N LYS A 45 1.57 19.74 2.20
CA LYS A 45 2.80 20.47 1.88
C LYS A 45 3.96 19.99 2.75
N LYS A 46 5.17 19.89 2.18
CA LYS A 46 6.41 19.56 2.91
C LYS A 46 6.48 20.31 4.24
N ILE A 47 6.46 19.59 5.33
CA ILE A 47 6.75 20.11 6.65
C ILE A 47 7.95 19.30 7.16
N ASP A 48 9.07 19.97 7.33
CA ASP A 48 10.25 19.40 7.96
C ASP A 48 10.03 19.46 9.49
N VAL A 49 9.41 18.44 10.04
CA VAL A 49 9.02 18.42 11.45
C VAL A 49 9.88 17.38 12.18
N LYS A 50 10.74 17.86 13.08
CA LYS A 50 11.31 17.01 14.12
C LYS A 50 10.26 16.84 15.22
N MET A 51 9.65 15.69 15.28
CA MET A 51 8.65 15.37 16.28
C MET A 51 9.30 14.68 17.50
N SER A 52 8.82 15.05 18.68
CA SER A 52 9.16 14.34 19.91
C SER A 52 8.39 13.02 20.01
N ASN A 53 8.90 12.07 20.81
CA ASN A 53 8.19 10.82 21.07
C ASN A 53 6.78 11.03 21.66
N GLU A 54 6.56 12.11 22.37
CA GLU A 54 5.25 12.48 22.93
C GLU A 54 4.29 12.94 21.84
N GLU A 55 4.77 13.74 20.89
CA GLU A 55 3.97 14.16 19.72
C GLU A 55 3.64 12.97 18.83
N ILE A 56 4.58 12.06 18.59
CA ILE A 56 4.34 10.82 17.86
C ILE A 56 3.21 10.00 18.52
N ARG A 57 3.28 9.80 19.84
CA ARG A 57 2.23 9.08 20.59
C ARG A 57 0.87 9.78 20.52
N ARG A 58 0.85 11.10 20.63
CA ARG A 58 -0.38 11.87 20.51
C ARG A 58 -0.98 11.72 19.11
N LEU A 59 -0.20 11.92 18.07
CA LEU A 59 -0.66 11.77 16.68
C LEU A 59 -1.07 10.33 16.36
N SER A 60 -0.36 9.34 16.89
CA SER A 60 -0.77 7.93 16.75
C SER A 60 -2.16 7.67 17.31
N SER A 61 -2.54 8.36 18.39
CA SER A 61 -3.88 8.24 18.95
C SER A 61 -4.95 8.94 18.12
N GLU A 62 -4.56 9.93 17.33
CA GLU A 62 -5.46 10.71 16.47
C GLU A 62 -5.58 10.09 15.06
N VAL A 63 -4.47 9.59 14.52
CA VAL A 63 -4.46 8.85 13.23
C VAL A 63 -5.31 7.58 13.37
N PHE A 64 -6.22 7.35 12.50
CA PHE A 64 -7.20 6.26 12.56
C PHE A 64 -8.16 6.33 13.78
N ASN A 65 -8.20 7.41 14.57
CA ASN A 65 -9.15 7.49 15.69
C ASN A 65 -10.59 7.41 15.19
N ASP A 66 -10.89 8.01 14.06
CA ASP A 66 -12.21 7.96 13.42
C ASP A 66 -12.39 6.71 12.56
N ASN A 67 -11.33 5.92 12.34
CA ASN A 67 -11.36 4.72 11.50
C ASN A 67 -10.77 3.47 12.20
N LYS A 68 -11.18 3.27 13.45
CA LYS A 68 -10.72 2.12 14.29
C LYS A 68 -11.07 0.77 13.67
N GLU A 69 -12.10 0.70 12.85
CA GLU A 69 -12.51 -0.56 12.23
C GLU A 69 -11.52 -0.98 11.13
N VAL A 70 -11.02 -0.04 10.34
CA VAL A 70 -9.98 -0.31 9.33
C VAL A 70 -8.69 -0.72 10.03
N LEU A 71 -8.27 -0.02 11.09
CA LEU A 71 -7.09 -0.39 11.86
C LEU A 71 -7.19 -1.82 12.42
N LYS A 72 -8.30 -2.15 13.08
CA LYS A 72 -8.55 -3.52 13.60
C LYS A 72 -8.53 -4.56 12.48
N TYR A 73 -9.09 -4.23 11.34
CA TYR A 73 -9.09 -5.12 10.20
C TYR A 73 -7.65 -5.37 9.70
N LEU A 74 -6.85 -4.31 9.50
CA LEU A 74 -5.44 -4.44 9.13
C LEU A 74 -4.64 -5.27 10.13
N GLN A 75 -4.82 -5.04 11.43
CA GLN A 75 -4.17 -5.80 12.50
C GLN A 75 -4.57 -7.30 12.50
N SER A 76 -5.78 -7.63 12.07
CA SER A 76 -6.28 -9.01 12.02
C SER A 76 -5.76 -9.80 10.82
N ARG A 77 -5.13 -9.13 9.85
CA ARG A 77 -4.64 -9.74 8.61
C ARG A 77 -3.17 -10.11 8.71
N ASN A 78 -2.76 -11.02 7.84
CA ASN A 78 -1.35 -11.40 7.66
C ASN A 78 -0.75 -10.72 6.41
N ASP A 79 -1.21 -9.51 6.10
CA ASP A 79 -0.68 -8.73 4.99
C ASP A 79 0.69 -8.14 5.38
N LEU A 80 1.50 -7.86 4.37
CA LEU A 80 2.72 -7.09 4.55
C LEU A 80 2.34 -5.61 4.71
N ILE A 81 2.95 -4.95 5.69
CA ILE A 81 2.71 -3.53 5.94
C ILE A 81 3.89 -2.73 5.41
N ALA A 82 3.58 -1.66 4.70
CA ALA A 82 4.57 -0.71 4.23
C ALA A 82 4.25 0.71 4.70
N VAL A 83 5.31 1.46 5.01
CA VAL A 83 5.23 2.92 5.12
C VAL A 83 5.12 3.49 3.72
N HIS A 84 4.15 4.37 3.48
CA HIS A 84 3.96 5.11 2.22
C HIS A 84 4.05 6.62 2.42
N GLY A 85 4.89 7.03 3.35
CA GLY A 85 5.06 8.41 3.79
C GLY A 85 4.17 8.79 4.97
N TYR A 86 4.60 9.80 5.72
CA TYR A 86 3.76 10.47 6.71
C TYR A 86 2.75 11.37 5.99
N TRP A 87 3.29 12.23 5.12
CA TRP A 87 2.55 12.95 4.08
C TRP A 87 2.80 12.24 2.75
N HIS A 88 1.85 12.21 1.86
CA HIS A 88 2.05 11.68 0.52
C HIS A 88 2.84 12.70 -0.33
N THR A 89 4.15 12.86 -0.05
CA THR A 89 5.06 13.78 -0.74
C THR A 89 5.94 13.04 -1.75
N HIS A 90 6.46 13.74 -2.77
CA HIS A 90 7.26 13.10 -3.83
C HIS A 90 8.55 12.44 -3.31
N GLU A 91 9.21 13.05 -2.33
CA GLU A 91 10.47 12.55 -1.78
C GLU A 91 10.49 12.74 -0.26
N PRO A 92 9.83 11.85 0.51
CA PRO A 92 9.87 11.92 1.96
C PRO A 92 11.30 11.77 2.48
N SER A 93 11.67 12.59 3.45
CA SER A 93 12.97 12.48 4.14
C SER A 93 13.03 11.22 5.00
N GLU A 94 14.24 10.75 5.32
CA GLU A 94 14.43 9.62 6.25
C GLU A 94 13.73 9.86 7.59
N ASN A 95 13.80 11.07 8.12
CA ASN A 95 13.11 11.43 9.36
C ASN A 95 11.58 11.30 9.25
N GLU A 96 11.01 11.65 8.11
CA GLU A 96 9.57 11.47 7.85
C GLU A 96 9.18 9.98 7.76
N ILE A 97 10.02 9.18 7.10
CA ILE A 97 9.82 7.74 6.99
C ILE A 97 9.92 7.08 8.38
N GLU A 98 10.90 7.47 9.20
CA GLU A 98 11.09 6.95 10.56
C GLU A 98 9.91 7.30 11.47
N ILE A 99 9.45 8.55 11.45
CA ILE A 99 8.24 8.97 12.18
C ILE A 99 7.02 8.17 11.77
N ALA A 100 6.80 7.99 10.46
CA ALA A 100 5.67 7.22 9.97
C ALA A 100 5.74 5.76 10.41
N LYS A 101 6.93 5.17 10.38
CA LYS A 101 7.19 3.81 10.89
C LYS A 101 6.84 3.69 12.36
N ASP A 102 7.36 4.59 13.20
CA ASP A 102 7.14 4.58 14.65
C ASP A 102 5.63 4.69 14.98
N ILE A 103 4.90 5.52 14.26
CA ILE A 103 3.45 5.65 14.42
C ILE A 103 2.75 4.34 14.09
N LEU A 104 3.08 3.70 12.97
CA LEU A 104 2.48 2.42 12.61
C LEU A 104 2.78 1.33 13.64
N GLU A 105 4.00 1.31 14.21
CA GLU A 105 4.37 0.38 15.28
C GLU A 105 3.57 0.62 16.57
N VAL A 106 3.39 1.89 16.96
CA VAL A 106 2.54 2.26 18.12
C VAL A 106 1.08 1.84 17.88
N LEU A 107 0.60 1.93 16.65
CA LEU A 107 -0.73 1.44 16.24
C LEU A 107 -0.81 -0.10 16.16
N GLY A 108 0.24 -0.83 16.53
CA GLY A 108 0.27 -2.29 16.53
C GLY A 108 0.43 -2.93 15.15
N LEU A 109 0.79 -2.17 14.16
CA LEU A 109 1.18 -2.65 12.83
C LEU A 109 2.70 -2.90 12.80
N LYS A 110 3.15 -3.77 11.91
CA LYS A 110 4.58 -4.12 11.80
C LYS A 110 5.09 -3.82 10.39
N PRO A 111 5.45 -2.56 10.09
CA PRO A 111 5.96 -2.22 8.78
C PRO A 111 7.30 -2.89 8.51
N THR A 112 7.44 -3.50 7.35
CA THR A 112 8.66 -4.17 6.89
C THR A 112 9.14 -3.62 5.57
N TYR A 113 8.33 -2.78 4.93
CA TYR A 113 8.63 -2.16 3.65
C TYR A 113 8.45 -0.65 3.72
N PHE A 114 9.20 0.03 2.87
CA PHE A 114 8.93 1.40 2.46
C PHE A 114 8.54 1.39 0.99
N VAL A 115 7.42 2.00 0.69
CA VAL A 115 6.93 2.24 -0.67
C VAL A 115 7.06 3.73 -0.95
N PRO A 116 7.97 4.15 -1.84
CA PRO A 116 8.08 5.56 -2.19
C PRO A 116 6.76 6.08 -2.77
N PRO A 117 6.21 7.21 -2.25
CA PRO A 117 5.07 7.86 -2.86
C PRO A 117 5.37 8.18 -4.34
N PHE A 118 4.35 8.10 -5.19
CA PHE A 118 4.47 8.26 -6.65
C PHE A 118 5.46 7.30 -7.33
N ASN A 119 6.04 6.33 -6.60
CA ASN A 119 7.17 5.48 -7.03
C ASN A 119 8.40 6.29 -7.45
N GLU A 120 8.62 7.45 -6.86
CA GLU A 120 9.71 8.38 -7.16
C GLU A 120 10.73 8.45 -6.02
N GLY A 121 11.88 9.04 -6.30
CA GLY A 121 12.98 9.23 -5.37
C GLY A 121 14.09 8.19 -5.49
N GLU A 122 15.29 8.61 -5.09
CA GLU A 122 16.48 7.76 -5.05
C GLU A 122 16.70 7.23 -3.64
N TYR A 123 16.28 6.00 -3.40
CA TYR A 123 16.50 5.30 -2.13
C TYR A 123 17.41 4.10 -2.34
N SER A 124 18.22 3.75 -1.34
CA SER A 124 18.91 2.48 -1.28
C SER A 124 17.91 1.31 -1.23
N ASP A 125 18.38 0.07 -1.27
CA ASP A 125 17.49 -1.10 -1.17
C ASP A 125 16.86 -1.25 0.22
N GLU A 126 17.38 -0.51 1.21
CA GLU A 126 16.87 -0.41 2.57
C GLU A 126 16.99 1.03 3.07
N THR A 127 15.96 1.53 3.75
CA THR A 127 15.93 2.83 4.42
C THR A 127 15.19 2.71 5.75
N CYS A 128 15.69 3.32 6.82
CA CYS A 128 15.11 3.26 8.18
C CYS A 128 14.80 1.82 8.67
N GLY A 129 15.59 0.83 8.25
CA GLY A 129 15.37 -0.59 8.55
C GLY A 129 14.19 -1.22 7.78
N LEU A 130 13.69 -0.55 6.75
CA LEU A 130 12.61 -1.01 5.88
C LEU A 130 13.17 -1.36 4.50
N LYS A 131 12.73 -2.48 3.93
CA LYS A 131 13.03 -2.82 2.54
C LYS A 131 12.32 -1.88 1.59
N VAL A 132 13.05 -1.29 0.65
CA VAL A 132 12.44 -0.39 -0.33
C VAL A 132 11.76 -1.19 -1.43
N CYS A 133 10.45 -1.02 -1.55
CA CYS A 133 9.65 -1.65 -2.60
C CYS A 133 9.70 -0.80 -3.87
N LYS A 134 10.79 -0.96 -4.63
CA LYS A 134 10.95 -0.29 -5.93
C LYS A 134 10.17 -1.05 -7.01
N LEU A 135 9.50 -0.30 -7.86
CA LEU A 135 8.90 -0.85 -9.06
C LEU A 135 9.81 -0.56 -10.26
N SER A 136 10.23 -1.59 -10.93
CA SER A 136 10.90 -1.44 -12.22
C SER A 136 9.86 -1.35 -13.33
N LEU A 137 9.24 -0.17 -13.48
CA LEU A 137 8.35 0.11 -14.59
C LEU A 137 9.13 0.73 -15.76
N LYS A 138 8.77 0.33 -16.97
CA LYS A 138 9.19 1.07 -18.14
C LYS A 138 8.47 2.42 -18.17
N LYS A 139 9.17 3.46 -18.58
CA LYS A 139 8.63 4.82 -18.68
C LYS A 139 7.30 4.81 -19.47
N GLY A 140 6.22 5.22 -18.81
CA GLY A 140 4.87 5.28 -19.40
C GLY A 140 3.98 4.06 -19.15
N GLU A 141 4.45 2.99 -18.49
CA GLU A 141 3.60 1.89 -18.05
C GLU A 141 2.95 2.24 -16.71
N ARG A 142 1.63 2.21 -16.67
CA ARG A 142 0.85 2.25 -15.42
C ARG A 142 0.51 0.82 -15.03
N LEU A 143 0.69 0.48 -13.77
CA LEU A 143 0.35 -0.86 -13.31
C LEU A 143 -1.14 -1.15 -13.37
N GLU A 144 -1.96 -0.10 -13.31
CA GLU A 144 -3.41 -0.21 -13.52
C GLU A 144 -3.74 -0.70 -14.95
N ASP A 145 -2.84 -0.52 -15.91
CA ASP A 145 -3.00 -1.03 -17.28
C ASP A 145 -3.09 -2.57 -17.32
N PHE A 146 -2.63 -3.27 -16.27
CA PHE A 146 -2.79 -4.72 -16.23
C PHE A 146 -4.26 -5.15 -16.15
N LEU A 147 -5.11 -4.34 -15.51
CA LEU A 147 -6.56 -4.58 -15.46
C LEU A 147 -7.18 -4.55 -16.86
N ASP A 148 -6.67 -3.71 -17.74
CA ASP A 148 -7.13 -3.62 -19.12
C ASP A 148 -6.47 -4.66 -20.02
N LYS A 149 -5.19 -4.90 -19.85
CA LYS A 149 -4.44 -5.90 -20.65
C LYS A 149 -4.70 -7.33 -20.20
N GLY A 150 -5.10 -7.53 -18.93
CA GLY A 150 -5.34 -8.84 -18.34
C GLY A 150 -4.09 -9.73 -18.24
N THR A 151 -2.90 -9.13 -18.25
CA THR A 151 -1.61 -9.82 -18.11
C THR A 151 -0.75 -9.09 -17.08
N PRO A 152 -0.03 -9.82 -16.19
CA PRO A 152 0.88 -9.18 -15.27
C PRO A 152 2.03 -8.54 -16.05
N ILE A 153 2.34 -7.29 -15.72
CA ILE A 153 3.43 -6.53 -16.34
C ILE A 153 4.66 -6.44 -15.44
N ALA A 154 4.54 -6.86 -14.18
CA ALA A 154 5.62 -6.89 -13.19
C ALA A 154 5.37 -7.96 -12.11
N ASP A 155 6.39 -8.26 -11.31
CA ASP A 155 6.28 -9.18 -10.15
C ASP A 155 5.48 -8.55 -8.99
N ILE A 156 5.40 -7.24 -8.93
CA ILE A 156 4.60 -6.48 -7.99
C ILE A 156 3.66 -5.59 -8.81
N MET A 157 2.39 -5.66 -8.51
CA MET A 157 1.35 -4.83 -9.12
C MET A 157 0.74 -3.92 -8.05
N TYR A 158 0.66 -2.62 -8.30
CA TYR A 158 0.01 -1.72 -7.37
C TYR A 158 -1.37 -1.28 -7.84
N LEU A 159 -2.24 -1.08 -6.91
CA LEU A 159 -3.61 -0.62 -7.08
C LEU A 159 -3.95 0.33 -5.93
N HIS A 160 -5.04 1.02 -6.09
CA HIS A 160 -5.60 1.85 -5.04
C HIS A 160 -7.02 1.35 -4.76
N SER A 161 -7.28 0.77 -3.58
CA SER A 161 -8.60 0.22 -3.25
C SER A 161 -9.71 1.28 -3.34
N TRP A 162 -9.43 2.52 -2.98
CA TRP A 162 -10.36 3.64 -3.05
C TRP A 162 -10.83 4.01 -4.48
N ARG A 163 -10.07 3.61 -5.51
CA ARG A 163 -10.46 3.88 -6.91
C ARG A 163 -11.60 3.00 -7.40
N PHE A 164 -11.83 1.87 -6.76
CA PHE A 164 -12.89 0.94 -7.19
C PHE A 164 -14.28 1.46 -6.85
N ASP A 165 -14.43 2.25 -5.81
CA ASP A 165 -15.72 2.89 -5.47
C ASP A 165 -16.02 4.14 -6.33
N ASN A 166 -15.00 4.72 -6.97
CA ASN A 166 -15.15 5.96 -7.76
C ASN A 166 -15.40 5.74 -9.26
N ASN A 167 -15.90 4.58 -9.67
CA ASN A 167 -16.22 4.20 -11.06
C ASN A 167 -15.03 4.17 -12.05
N TRP A 168 -13.79 4.29 -11.59
CA TRP A 168 -12.63 4.17 -12.47
C TRP A 168 -12.34 2.71 -12.81
N TYR A 169 -12.46 1.82 -11.81
CA TYR A 169 -12.38 0.38 -11.96
C TYR A 169 -13.47 -0.27 -11.08
N THR A 170 -13.93 -1.45 -11.45
CA THR A 170 -14.89 -2.18 -10.63
C THR A 170 -14.19 -3.37 -9.96
N PHE A 171 -14.63 -3.72 -8.76
CA PHE A 171 -14.18 -4.94 -8.08
C PHE A 171 -14.42 -6.20 -8.92
N GLU A 172 -15.49 -6.22 -9.74
CA GLU A 172 -15.74 -7.29 -10.71
C GLU A 172 -14.63 -7.37 -11.77
N LYS A 173 -14.12 -6.23 -12.24
CA LYS A 173 -13.00 -6.18 -13.19
C LYS A 173 -11.72 -6.69 -12.56
N LEU A 174 -11.45 -6.34 -11.30
CA LEU A 174 -10.33 -6.88 -10.52
C LEU A 174 -10.44 -8.39 -10.39
N ASP A 175 -11.59 -8.89 -9.97
CA ASP A 175 -11.85 -10.33 -9.79
C ASP A 175 -11.58 -11.10 -11.08
N LYS A 176 -12.14 -10.68 -12.20
CA LYS A 176 -11.90 -11.28 -13.52
C LYS A 176 -10.44 -11.25 -13.95
N CYS A 177 -9.75 -10.13 -13.67
CA CYS A 177 -8.35 -9.98 -14.02
C CYS A 177 -7.46 -10.95 -13.23
N LEU A 178 -7.66 -11.04 -11.90
CA LEU A 178 -6.88 -11.94 -11.05
C LEU A 178 -7.15 -13.41 -11.36
N ASP A 179 -8.39 -13.78 -11.71
CA ASP A 179 -8.72 -15.12 -12.19
C ASP A 179 -7.94 -15.46 -13.45
N ARG A 180 -7.93 -14.56 -14.42
CA ARG A 180 -7.19 -14.75 -15.68
C ARG A 180 -5.68 -14.92 -15.45
N ILE A 181 -5.08 -14.07 -14.60
CA ILE A 181 -3.65 -14.15 -14.28
C ILE A 181 -3.32 -15.50 -13.64
N LYS A 182 -4.16 -15.97 -12.71
CA LYS A 182 -4.00 -17.29 -12.08
C LYS A 182 -4.04 -18.44 -13.09
N ASN A 183 -4.91 -18.34 -14.07
CA ASN A 183 -5.07 -19.39 -15.09
C ASN A 183 -3.90 -19.39 -16.09
N ILE A 184 -3.44 -18.23 -16.56
CA ILE A 184 -2.25 -18.12 -17.40
C ILE A 184 -1.02 -18.72 -16.69
N SER A 185 -0.87 -18.47 -15.39
CA SER A 185 0.26 -19.01 -14.61
C SER A 185 0.23 -20.54 -14.47
N LYS A 186 -0.92 -21.20 -14.68
CA LYS A 186 -1.04 -22.66 -14.69
C LYS A 186 -0.73 -23.28 -16.06
N GLU A 187 -0.93 -22.53 -17.13
CA GLU A 187 -0.68 -23.03 -18.51
C GLU A 187 0.81 -22.98 -18.88
N ILE A 188 1.63 -22.24 -18.13
CA ILE A 188 3.08 -22.08 -18.37
C ILE A 188 3.90 -23.14 -17.58
N LEU A 189 3.26 -23.97 -16.76
CA LEU A 189 3.85 -25.09 -15.99
C LEU A 189 3.50 -26.41 -16.61
#